data_0f8eecd70fe1bb3c93c77542334daf6e
#
_entry.id   0f8eecd70fe1bb3c93c77542334daf6e
#
_cell.length_a   1.000
_cell.length_b   1.000
_cell.length_c   1.000
_cell.angle_alpha   90.00
_cell.angle_beta   90.00
_cell.angle_gamma   90.00
#
_symmetry.space_group_name_H-M   'P 1'
#
loop_
_entity.id
_entity.type
_entity.pdbx_description
1 polymer ?
#
loop_
_entity_poly.entity_id
_entity_poly.type
_entity_poly.pdbx_seq_one_letter_code
_entity_poly.pdbx_strand_id
1 'polypeptide(L)'
;AAYKPDEAYPLDVLGAETEGMIGYMIEQELENALGHDRPVATLLTQVVVDPKDPAFENPTKFVGPVYEREEAERRAEGAGWSIAPDGNKWRRVVASPKPLEIPDMRVLKLLLDQGVVVVCAGGGGIPVLRRKDGSMVGIEAVIDKDAASALLASQLGADALLLLTDVDAVY
;
A
#
# COMPACT_ATOMS: atom_id res chain seq x y z
N ALA A 1 14.54 5.71 3.22
CA ALA A 1 15.47 4.69 3.69
C ALA A 1 15.96 5.07 5.07
N ALA A 2 15.79 4.21 6.06
CA ALA A 2 16.23 4.48 7.41
C ALA A 2 17.73 4.75 7.43
N TYR A 3 18.13 5.85 8.04
CA TYR A 3 19.53 6.23 8.24
C TYR A 3 20.28 5.19 9.10
N LYS A 4 19.53 4.35 9.83
CA LYS A 4 20.03 3.26 10.64
C LYS A 4 19.26 1.99 10.32
N PRO A 5 19.92 0.93 9.85
CA PRO A 5 19.28 -0.34 9.51
C PRO A 5 18.49 -0.98 10.67
N ASP A 6 18.84 -0.64 11.90
CA ASP A 6 18.24 -1.19 13.12
C ASP A 6 17.06 -0.36 13.64
N GLU A 7 16.77 0.80 13.01
CA GLU A 7 15.68 1.71 13.34
C GLU A 7 14.80 1.93 12.09
N ALA A 8 14.15 0.88 11.60
CA ALA A 8 13.21 1.02 10.48
C ALA A 8 12.01 1.87 10.90
N TYR A 9 11.57 2.78 10.03
CA TYR A 9 10.31 3.47 10.24
C TYR A 9 9.12 2.50 10.31
N PRO A 10 8.01 2.86 10.98
CA PRO A 10 6.76 2.11 10.95
C PRO A 10 6.30 1.86 9.51
N LEU A 11 5.54 0.76 9.30
CA LEU A 11 5.15 0.34 7.94
C LEU A 11 4.26 1.35 7.22
N ASP A 12 3.43 2.11 7.93
CA ASP A 12 2.64 3.19 7.35
C ASP A 12 3.51 4.31 6.78
N VAL A 13 4.61 4.68 7.47
CA VAL A 13 5.57 5.66 6.98
C VAL A 13 6.36 5.13 5.79
N LEU A 14 6.83 3.87 5.86
CA LEU A 14 7.50 3.21 4.73
C LEU A 14 6.57 3.07 3.52
N GLY A 15 5.28 2.83 3.77
CA GLY A 15 4.23 2.84 2.76
C GLY A 15 4.14 4.20 2.07
N ALA A 16 4.08 5.27 2.85
CA ALA A 16 4.04 6.65 2.33
C ALA A 16 5.30 7.02 1.51
N GLU A 17 6.50 6.65 2.00
CA GLU A 17 7.75 6.85 1.25
C GLU A 17 7.73 6.10 -0.10
N THR A 18 7.27 4.85 -0.08
CA THR A 18 7.18 4.00 -1.28
C THR A 18 6.14 4.55 -2.26
N GLU A 19 4.97 4.94 -1.77
CA GLU A 19 3.90 5.53 -2.57
C GLU A 19 4.36 6.83 -3.24
N GLY A 20 5.05 7.70 -2.50
CA GLY A 20 5.62 8.94 -3.04
C GLY A 20 6.71 8.69 -4.08
N MET A 21 7.60 7.73 -3.85
CA MET A 21 8.68 7.38 -4.77
C MET A 21 8.14 6.80 -6.09
N ILE A 22 7.22 5.85 -6.02
CA ILE A 22 6.61 5.22 -7.20
C ILE A 22 5.72 6.25 -7.92
N GLY A 23 4.94 7.00 -7.16
CA GLY A 23 4.07 8.05 -7.70
C GLY A 23 4.83 9.08 -8.51
N TYR A 24 5.96 9.58 -7.99
CA TYR A 24 6.85 10.49 -8.70
C TYR A 24 7.30 9.94 -10.06
N MET A 25 7.77 8.68 -10.09
CA MET A 25 8.24 8.08 -11.34
C MET A 25 7.11 7.90 -12.36
N ILE A 26 5.93 7.45 -11.90
CA ILE A 26 4.77 7.26 -12.79
C ILE A 26 4.25 8.60 -13.29
N GLU A 27 4.14 9.61 -12.43
CA GLU A 27 3.71 10.96 -12.77
C GLU A 27 4.59 11.55 -13.87
N GLN A 28 5.92 11.49 -13.69
CA GLN A 28 6.88 11.98 -14.67
C GLN A 28 6.74 11.30 -16.03
N GLU A 29 6.58 9.96 -16.07
CA GLU A 29 6.39 9.22 -17.32
C GLU A 29 5.03 9.52 -17.97
N LEU A 30 3.98 9.69 -17.18
CA LEU A 30 2.67 10.09 -17.70
C LEU A 30 2.69 11.51 -18.28
N GLU A 31 3.33 12.46 -17.62
CA GLU A 31 3.49 13.83 -18.14
C GLU A 31 4.27 13.84 -19.45
N ASN A 32 5.36 13.06 -19.54
CA ASN A 32 6.12 12.91 -20.77
C ASN A 32 5.30 12.30 -21.91
N ALA A 33 4.44 11.32 -21.60
CA ALA A 33 3.63 10.62 -22.60
C ALA A 33 2.38 11.37 -23.03
N LEU A 34 1.71 12.06 -22.09
CA LEU A 34 0.44 12.76 -22.36
C LEU A 34 0.62 14.21 -22.83
N GLY A 35 1.82 14.77 -22.66
CA GLY A 35 2.09 16.18 -22.92
C GLY A 35 1.39 17.10 -21.91
N HIS A 36 1.47 18.42 -22.18
CA HIS A 36 0.98 19.44 -21.25
C HIS A 36 -0.55 19.62 -21.25
N ASP A 37 -1.28 18.94 -22.13
CA ASP A 37 -2.73 19.10 -22.28
C ASP A 37 -3.53 18.36 -21.19
N ARG A 38 -2.92 17.43 -20.48
CA ARG A 38 -3.55 16.70 -19.39
C ARG A 38 -2.71 16.80 -18.11
N PRO A 39 -3.25 17.47 -17.08
CA PRO A 39 -2.58 17.54 -15.79
C PRO A 39 -2.54 16.16 -15.13
N VAL A 40 -1.40 15.85 -14.53
CA VAL A 40 -1.19 14.62 -13.73
C VAL A 40 -0.88 15.05 -12.30
N ALA A 41 -1.29 14.28 -11.31
CA ALA A 41 -0.97 14.52 -9.92
C ALA A 41 -0.80 13.21 -9.16
N THR A 42 0.18 13.15 -8.28
CA THR A 42 0.33 12.06 -7.31
C THR A 42 -0.30 12.44 -5.98
N LEU A 43 -1.16 11.58 -5.45
CA LEU A 43 -1.82 11.76 -4.17
C LEU A 43 -1.43 10.62 -3.22
N LEU A 44 -0.77 10.94 -2.11
CA LEU A 44 -0.59 10.01 -1.00
C LEU A 44 -1.95 9.65 -0.44
N THR A 45 -2.26 8.36 -0.41
CA THR A 45 -3.62 7.87 -0.18
C THR A 45 -3.69 7.07 1.11
N GLN A 46 -4.41 7.57 2.10
CA GLN A 46 -4.71 6.83 3.32
C GLN A 46 -5.85 5.84 3.09
N VAL A 47 -5.75 4.67 3.70
CA VAL A 47 -6.77 3.62 3.63
C VAL A 47 -7.09 3.13 5.03
N VAL A 48 -8.34 3.33 5.44
CA VAL A 48 -8.82 2.93 6.77
C VAL A 48 -9.03 1.43 6.81
N VAL A 49 -8.56 0.80 7.88
CA VAL A 49 -8.74 -0.62 8.17
C VAL A 49 -9.36 -0.84 9.55
N ASP A 50 -9.93 -2.04 9.80
CA ASP A 50 -10.43 -2.42 11.11
C ASP A 50 -9.27 -2.93 11.99
N PRO A 51 -9.04 -2.35 13.19
CA PRO A 51 -8.01 -2.85 14.11
C PRO A 51 -8.31 -4.27 14.64
N LYS A 52 -9.52 -4.78 14.44
CA LYS A 52 -9.95 -6.11 14.83
C LYS A 52 -9.97 -7.10 13.66
N ASP A 53 -9.43 -6.70 12.49
CA ASP A 53 -9.35 -7.60 11.35
C ASP A 53 -8.52 -8.84 11.72
N PRO A 54 -9.00 -10.08 11.44
CA PRO A 54 -8.28 -11.31 11.74
C PRO A 54 -6.87 -11.39 11.17
N ALA A 55 -6.55 -10.60 10.14
CA ALA A 55 -5.22 -10.51 9.58
C ALA A 55 -4.15 -10.06 10.58
N PHE A 56 -4.52 -9.32 11.63
CA PHE A 56 -3.59 -8.92 12.69
C PHE A 56 -3.19 -10.09 13.59
N GLU A 57 -4.07 -11.06 13.77
CA GLU A 57 -3.77 -12.29 14.53
C GLU A 57 -3.05 -13.32 13.66
N ASN A 58 -3.24 -13.28 12.34
CA ASN A 58 -2.66 -14.22 11.39
C ASN A 58 -2.00 -13.49 10.22
N PRO A 59 -0.82 -12.90 10.39
CA PRO A 59 -0.12 -12.17 9.34
C PRO A 59 0.37 -13.12 8.23
N THR A 60 0.05 -12.77 6.98
CA THR A 60 0.36 -13.59 5.79
C THR A 60 1.00 -12.81 4.65
N LYS A 61 1.00 -11.47 4.69
CA LYS A 61 1.54 -10.64 3.60
C LYS A 61 3.06 -10.59 3.68
N PHE A 62 3.73 -11.14 2.68
CA PHE A 62 5.18 -11.08 2.56
C PHE A 62 5.69 -9.65 2.33
N VAL A 63 6.71 -9.25 3.10
CA VAL A 63 7.39 -7.96 2.96
C VAL A 63 8.91 -8.13 3.09
N GLY A 64 9.64 -7.18 2.50
CA GLY A 64 11.10 -7.16 2.59
C GLY A 64 11.79 -8.30 1.83
N PRO A 65 13.09 -8.51 2.05
CA PRO A 65 13.88 -9.55 1.39
C PRO A 65 13.62 -10.96 1.94
N VAL A 66 14.05 -11.95 1.18
CA VAL A 66 14.07 -13.35 1.59
C VAL A 66 15.38 -13.68 2.32
N TYR A 67 15.33 -14.61 3.28
CA TYR A 67 16.44 -15.02 4.11
C TYR A 67 16.56 -16.55 4.15
N GLU A 68 17.75 -17.05 4.54
CA GLU A 68 17.86 -18.41 5.03
C GLU A 68 17.13 -18.53 6.37
N ARG A 69 16.67 -19.73 6.71
CA ARG A 69 15.83 -19.96 7.89
C ARG A 69 16.46 -19.42 9.18
N GLU A 70 17.70 -19.78 9.45
CA GLU A 70 18.42 -19.38 10.68
C GLU A 70 18.55 -17.84 10.79
N GLU A 71 18.80 -17.18 9.67
CA GLU A 71 18.87 -15.71 9.61
C GLU A 71 17.50 -15.07 9.85
N ALA A 72 16.43 -15.62 9.25
CA ALA A 72 15.07 -15.14 9.45
C ALA A 72 14.63 -15.27 10.92
N GLU A 73 14.90 -16.43 11.55
CA GLU A 73 14.58 -16.69 12.96
C GLU A 73 15.32 -15.71 13.88
N ARG A 74 16.62 -15.51 13.67
CA ARG A 74 17.42 -14.56 14.46
C ARG A 74 16.89 -13.12 14.36
N ARG A 75 16.52 -12.68 13.15
CA ARG A 75 15.94 -11.34 12.94
C ARG A 75 14.55 -11.22 13.55
N ALA A 76 13.74 -12.27 13.45
CA ALA A 76 12.41 -12.31 14.02
C ALA A 76 12.45 -12.16 15.55
N GLU A 77 13.32 -12.89 16.24
CA GLU A 77 13.52 -12.78 17.69
C GLU A 77 13.93 -11.35 18.10
N GLY A 78 14.89 -10.76 17.38
CA GLY A 78 15.40 -9.42 17.70
C GLY A 78 14.40 -8.28 17.47
N ALA A 79 13.50 -8.42 16.50
CA ALA A 79 12.58 -7.37 16.06
C ALA A 79 11.09 -7.68 16.30
N GLY A 80 10.76 -8.85 16.87
CA GLY A 80 9.38 -9.26 17.09
C GLY A 80 8.58 -9.52 15.79
N TRP A 81 9.26 -9.98 14.72
CA TRP A 81 8.60 -10.25 13.44
C TRP A 81 7.91 -11.60 13.41
N SER A 82 6.81 -11.68 12.69
CA SER A 82 6.29 -12.93 12.15
C SER A 82 7.03 -13.28 10.86
N ILE A 83 7.35 -14.56 10.65
CA ILE A 83 8.02 -15.05 9.44
C ILE A 83 7.28 -16.28 8.90
N ALA A 84 7.35 -16.48 7.60
CA ALA A 84 6.78 -17.65 6.94
C ALA A 84 7.69 -18.15 5.81
N PRO A 85 7.56 -19.44 5.40
CA PRO A 85 8.25 -19.98 4.25
C PRO A 85 7.83 -19.25 2.97
N ASP A 86 8.81 -18.89 2.13
CA ASP A 86 8.62 -18.32 0.80
C ASP A 86 9.47 -19.13 -0.20
N GLY A 87 8.87 -20.14 -0.82
CA GLY A 87 9.58 -21.17 -1.58
C GLY A 87 10.52 -22.00 -0.70
N ASN A 88 11.81 -21.97 -1.03
CA ASN A 88 12.86 -22.63 -0.24
C ASN A 88 13.56 -21.71 0.78
N LYS A 89 13.06 -20.50 0.95
CA LYS A 89 13.56 -19.46 1.84
C LYS A 89 12.51 -19.06 2.88
N TRP A 90 12.83 -18.07 3.69
CA TRP A 90 11.95 -17.48 4.69
C TRP A 90 11.86 -15.97 4.51
N ARG A 91 10.70 -15.43 4.85
CA ARG A 91 10.44 -14.00 4.70
C ARG A 91 9.57 -13.48 5.83
N ARG A 92 9.74 -12.19 6.15
CA ARG A 92 8.85 -11.49 7.08
C ARG A 92 7.43 -11.47 6.51
N VAL A 93 6.45 -11.74 7.36
CA VAL A 93 5.03 -11.55 7.06
C VAL A 93 4.43 -10.52 8.00
N VAL A 94 3.49 -9.74 7.47
CA VAL A 94 2.76 -8.70 8.20
C VAL A 94 1.26 -8.86 7.98
N ALA A 95 0.46 -8.20 8.81
CA ALA A 95 -0.98 -8.14 8.63
C ALA A 95 -1.34 -7.50 7.29
N SER A 96 -2.34 -8.06 6.60
CA SER A 96 -2.93 -7.49 5.39
C SER A 96 -4.44 -7.37 5.57
N PRO A 97 -4.90 -6.38 6.37
CA PRO A 97 -6.29 -6.20 6.67
C PRO A 97 -7.09 -5.72 5.45
N LYS A 98 -8.38 -5.98 5.46
CA LYS A 98 -9.28 -5.54 4.39
C LYS A 98 -9.41 -4.01 4.40
N PRO A 99 -9.27 -3.34 3.24
CA PRO A 99 -9.53 -1.91 3.12
C PRO A 99 -11.02 -1.62 3.31
N LEU A 100 -11.37 -0.60 4.10
CA LEU A 100 -12.75 -0.23 4.43
C LEU A 100 -13.18 1.09 3.82
N GLU A 101 -12.31 2.09 3.87
CA GLU A 101 -12.61 3.46 3.45
C GLU A 101 -11.35 4.15 2.94
N ILE A 102 -11.50 4.99 1.94
CA ILE A 102 -10.45 5.90 1.46
C ILE A 102 -10.87 7.33 1.82
N PRO A 103 -10.28 7.94 2.86
CA PRO A 103 -10.67 9.29 3.33
C PRO A 103 -10.53 10.36 2.26
N ASP A 104 -9.58 10.18 1.34
CA ASP A 104 -9.22 11.15 0.30
C ASP A 104 -10.20 11.17 -0.89
N MET A 105 -11.29 10.39 -0.84
CA MET A 105 -12.28 10.28 -1.94
C MET A 105 -12.84 11.61 -2.41
N ARG A 106 -13.01 12.58 -1.50
CA ARG A 106 -13.50 13.91 -1.87
C ARG A 106 -12.49 14.66 -2.74
N VAL A 107 -11.22 14.57 -2.40
CA VAL A 107 -10.13 15.21 -3.17
C VAL A 107 -9.94 14.50 -4.50
N LEU A 108 -9.96 13.16 -4.51
CA LEU A 108 -9.88 12.36 -5.73
C LEU A 108 -10.97 12.72 -6.72
N LYS A 109 -12.24 12.77 -6.28
CA LYS A 109 -13.37 13.19 -7.14
C LYS A 109 -13.19 14.59 -7.69
N LEU A 110 -12.76 15.54 -6.86
CA LEU A 110 -12.50 16.91 -7.29
C LEU A 110 -11.44 16.98 -8.40
N LEU A 111 -10.34 16.25 -8.27
CA LEU A 111 -9.28 16.20 -9.27
C LEU A 111 -9.79 15.56 -10.57
N LEU A 112 -10.48 14.43 -10.48
CA LEU A 112 -11.05 13.74 -11.64
C LEU A 112 -12.08 14.58 -12.38
N ASP A 113 -12.94 15.31 -11.69
CA ASP A 113 -13.93 16.24 -12.27
C ASP A 113 -13.25 17.39 -13.04
N GLN A 114 -12.02 17.73 -12.71
CA GLN A 114 -11.19 18.70 -13.43
C GLN A 114 -10.34 18.07 -14.55
N GLY A 115 -10.51 16.78 -14.84
CA GLY A 115 -9.79 16.07 -15.90
C GLY A 115 -8.35 15.72 -15.53
N VAL A 116 -7.98 15.78 -14.26
CA VAL A 116 -6.64 15.38 -13.78
C VAL A 116 -6.51 13.88 -13.81
N VAL A 117 -5.41 13.36 -14.34
CA VAL A 117 -4.98 11.98 -14.19
C VAL A 117 -4.35 11.84 -12.81
N VAL A 118 -4.88 10.95 -11.97
CA VAL A 118 -4.41 10.82 -10.59
C VAL A 118 -3.68 9.50 -10.37
N VAL A 119 -2.43 9.58 -9.92
CA VAL A 119 -1.66 8.44 -9.41
C VAL A 119 -1.91 8.36 -7.89
N CYS A 120 -2.50 7.28 -7.42
CA CYS A 120 -2.88 7.13 -6.01
C CYS A 120 -2.90 5.67 -5.55
N ALA A 121 -3.03 5.44 -4.26
CA ALA A 121 -3.10 4.11 -3.62
C ALA A 121 -1.93 3.19 -3.98
N GLY A 122 -0.74 3.73 -4.23
CA GLY A 122 0.47 2.95 -4.53
C GLY A 122 0.77 1.94 -3.42
N GLY A 123 1.10 0.69 -3.81
CA GLY A 123 1.35 -0.39 -2.86
C GLY A 123 0.12 -0.85 -2.05
N GLY A 124 -1.07 -0.28 -2.26
CA GLY A 124 -2.30 -0.53 -1.51
C GLY A 124 -2.73 0.63 -0.61
N GLY A 125 -1.99 1.74 -0.66
CA GLY A 125 -2.21 2.93 0.19
C GLY A 125 -1.60 2.81 1.58
N ILE A 126 -1.69 3.89 2.34
CA ILE A 126 -1.14 4.03 3.70
C ILE A 126 -2.17 3.52 4.70
N PRO A 127 -1.88 2.42 5.44
CA PRO A 127 -2.84 1.84 6.39
C PRO A 127 -3.01 2.74 7.63
N VAL A 128 -4.26 3.10 7.92
CA VAL A 128 -4.61 3.93 9.07
C VAL A 128 -5.82 3.39 9.82
N LEU A 129 -5.89 3.71 11.10
CA LEU A 129 -7.08 3.51 11.94
C LEU A 129 -7.81 4.83 12.15
N ARG A 130 -9.12 4.79 12.12
CA ARG A 130 -9.95 5.91 12.58
C ARG A 130 -10.32 5.72 14.05
N ARG A 131 -9.89 6.65 14.90
CA ARG A 131 -10.24 6.67 16.33
C ARG A 131 -11.68 7.17 16.54
N LYS A 132 -12.21 6.97 17.75
CA LYS A 132 -13.56 7.42 18.13
C LYS A 132 -13.76 8.93 18.05
N ASP A 133 -12.70 9.70 18.24
CA ASP A 133 -12.71 11.17 18.12
C ASP A 133 -12.56 11.67 16.66
N GLY A 134 -12.49 10.74 15.69
CA GLY A 134 -12.33 11.03 14.27
C GLY A 134 -10.88 11.19 13.82
N SER A 135 -9.91 11.25 14.73
CA SER A 135 -8.49 11.31 14.36
C SER A 135 -8.02 10.02 13.71
N MET A 136 -7.00 10.12 12.85
CA MET A 136 -6.38 8.98 12.21
C MET A 136 -4.97 8.74 12.74
N VAL A 137 -4.56 7.47 12.76
CA VAL A 137 -3.22 7.05 13.17
C VAL A 137 -2.79 5.89 12.30
N GLY A 138 -1.51 5.89 11.90
CA GLY A 138 -0.91 4.78 11.16
C GLY A 138 -0.91 3.47 11.94
N ILE A 139 -0.87 2.35 11.23
CA ILE A 139 -0.80 1.01 11.81
C ILE A 139 0.19 0.13 11.07
N GLU A 140 0.82 -0.80 11.80
CA GLU A 140 1.75 -1.81 11.27
C GLU A 140 1.01 -2.87 10.42
N ALA A 141 0.78 -2.53 9.14
CA ALA A 141 0.10 -3.38 8.17
C ALA A 141 0.54 -3.04 6.74
N VAL A 142 0.22 -3.90 5.78
CA VAL A 142 0.36 -3.63 4.34
C VAL A 142 -0.92 -4.08 3.66
N ILE A 143 -1.65 -3.14 3.10
CA ILE A 143 -2.92 -3.41 2.42
C ILE A 143 -2.65 -4.08 1.06
N ASP A 144 -3.50 -5.01 0.66
CA ASP A 144 -3.43 -5.59 -0.67
C ASP A 144 -3.82 -4.56 -1.73
N LYS A 145 -2.95 -4.36 -2.73
CA LYS A 145 -3.14 -3.33 -3.77
C LYS A 145 -4.35 -3.57 -4.65
N ASP A 146 -4.67 -4.84 -4.92
CA ASP A 146 -5.81 -5.19 -5.78
C ASP A 146 -7.13 -4.95 -5.04
N ALA A 147 -7.16 -5.28 -3.73
CA ALA A 147 -8.30 -4.99 -2.87
C ALA A 147 -8.51 -3.47 -2.68
N ALA A 148 -7.44 -2.70 -2.50
CA ALA A 148 -7.51 -1.23 -2.40
C ALA A 148 -7.99 -0.61 -3.72
N SER A 149 -7.50 -1.10 -4.87
CA SER A 149 -7.91 -0.64 -6.20
C SER A 149 -9.38 -0.97 -6.48
N ALA A 150 -9.85 -2.14 -6.07
CA ALA A 150 -11.26 -2.52 -6.20
C ALA A 150 -12.17 -1.63 -5.35
N LEU A 151 -11.77 -1.33 -4.10
CA LEU A 151 -12.48 -0.39 -3.25
C LEU A 151 -12.53 1.01 -3.85
N LEU A 152 -11.38 1.51 -4.34
CA LEU A 152 -11.26 2.81 -4.99
C LEU A 152 -12.18 2.90 -6.20
N ALA A 153 -12.11 1.94 -7.11
CA ALA A 153 -12.95 1.89 -8.32
C ALA A 153 -14.45 1.88 -7.97
N SER A 154 -14.84 1.08 -6.98
CA SER A 154 -16.23 1.02 -6.49
C SER A 154 -16.70 2.36 -5.91
N GLN A 155 -15.89 3.02 -5.08
CA GLN A 155 -16.25 4.30 -4.43
C GLN A 155 -16.23 5.47 -5.41
N LEU A 156 -15.44 5.40 -6.47
CA LEU A 156 -15.45 6.37 -7.56
C LEU A 156 -16.64 6.17 -8.50
N GLY A 157 -17.20 4.97 -8.57
CA GLY A 157 -18.16 4.57 -9.58
C GLY A 157 -17.49 4.43 -10.96
N ALA A 158 -16.27 3.88 -10.99
CA ALA A 158 -15.51 3.72 -12.23
C ALA A 158 -16.21 2.76 -13.20
N ASP A 159 -16.14 3.06 -14.48
CA ASP A 159 -16.73 2.22 -15.56
C ASP A 159 -15.94 0.91 -15.76
N ALA A 160 -14.64 0.92 -15.44
CA ALA A 160 -13.76 -0.24 -15.57
C ALA A 160 -12.61 -0.19 -14.57
N LEU A 161 -12.12 -1.36 -14.18
CA LEU A 161 -10.88 -1.57 -13.44
C LEU A 161 -10.00 -2.53 -14.22
N LEU A 162 -8.78 -2.10 -14.55
CA LEU A 162 -7.79 -2.92 -15.23
C LEU A 162 -6.71 -3.33 -14.24
N LEU A 163 -6.57 -4.63 -14.00
CA LEU A 163 -5.49 -5.21 -13.20
C LEU A 163 -4.40 -5.72 -14.15
N LEU A 164 -3.36 -4.93 -14.32
CA LEU A 164 -2.24 -5.28 -15.20
C LEU A 164 -1.30 -6.23 -14.48
N THR A 165 -0.85 -7.27 -15.21
CA THR A 165 0.06 -8.29 -14.71
C THR A 165 1.09 -8.63 -15.79
N ASP A 166 2.22 -9.19 -15.37
CA ASP A 166 3.30 -9.68 -16.23
C ASP A 166 3.15 -11.16 -16.60
N VAL A 167 2.04 -11.80 -16.22
CA VAL A 167 1.68 -13.17 -16.57
C VAL A 167 0.52 -13.19 -17.58
N ASP A 168 0.40 -14.28 -18.35
CA ASP A 168 -0.59 -14.37 -19.43
C ASP A 168 -2.04 -14.39 -18.93
N ALA A 169 -2.28 -14.90 -17.73
CA ALA A 169 -3.60 -14.93 -17.11
C ALA A 169 -3.54 -15.14 -15.60
N VAL A 170 -4.61 -14.79 -14.91
CA VAL A 170 -4.90 -15.17 -13.52
C VAL A 170 -5.81 -16.40 -13.57
N TYR A 171 -5.39 -17.51 -12.95
CA TYR A 171 -6.10 -18.78 -12.92
C TYR A 171 -6.76 -19.02 -11.57
#